data_3395e8ab5686489f65915fb1dc1300d0
#
_entry.id   3395e8ab5686489f65915fb1dc1300d0
#
_cell.length_a   1.000
_cell.length_b   1.000
_cell.length_c   1.000
_cell.angle_alpha   90.00
_cell.angle_beta   90.00
_cell.angle_gamma   90.00
#
_symmetry.space_group_name_H-M   'P 1'
#
loop_
_entity.id
_entity.type
_entity.pdbx_description
1 polymer ?
#
loop_
_entity_poly.entity_id
_entity_poly.type
_entity_poly.pdbx_seq_one_letter_code
_entity_poly.pdbx_strand_id
1 'polypeptide(L)'
;MKKILLFIVLIICSISFAQTDTSEFEKMVEAEMKSAAKTQNLTVNPNTQNYDITYHELRFNVDPANYYISGVVTTTFTALANMNTVTFDMSDSMTVTSVTKNSQSLTFTQNTNKELVINFPTAIATGTSTTVVISYAGPPESNGFGSFTTTTHNGTPV
;
A
#
# COMPACT_ATOMS: atom_id res chain seq x y z
N MET A 1 24.63 -35.75 50.09
CA MET A 1 23.61 -34.69 50.10
C MET A 1 24.03 -33.46 49.27
N LYS A 2 25.21 -32.85 49.47
CA LYS A 2 25.67 -31.69 48.71
C LYS A 2 25.70 -31.89 47.16
N LYS A 3 26.09 -33.09 46.67
CA LYS A 3 26.16 -33.41 45.24
C LYS A 3 24.76 -33.54 44.58
N ILE A 4 23.78 -34.02 45.36
CA ILE A 4 22.39 -34.17 44.87
C ILE A 4 21.74 -32.79 44.81
N LEU A 5 22.00 -31.90 45.76
CA LEU A 5 21.51 -30.52 45.75
C LEU A 5 22.06 -29.74 44.56
N LEU A 6 23.34 -29.92 44.20
CA LEU A 6 23.96 -29.30 43.03
C LEU A 6 23.32 -29.75 41.73
N PHE A 7 22.96 -31.04 41.61
CA PHE A 7 22.31 -31.60 40.45
C PHE A 7 20.88 -31.09 40.27
N ILE A 8 20.14 -30.92 41.37
CA ILE A 8 18.79 -30.33 41.35
C ILE A 8 18.84 -28.85 40.93
N VAL A 9 19.82 -28.07 41.41
CA VAL A 9 20.00 -26.67 41.01
C VAL A 9 20.36 -26.56 39.50
N LEU A 10 21.17 -27.48 38.98
CA LEU A 10 21.54 -27.51 37.56
C LEU A 10 20.32 -27.82 36.64
N ILE A 11 19.43 -28.72 37.10
CA ILE A 11 18.21 -29.07 36.38
C ILE A 11 17.20 -27.89 36.38
N ILE A 12 17.12 -27.14 37.48
CA ILE A 12 16.23 -25.98 37.57
C ILE A 12 16.71 -24.83 36.66
N CYS A 13 18.02 -24.63 36.52
CA CYS A 13 18.58 -23.62 35.60
C CYS A 13 18.39 -23.96 34.11
N SER A 14 18.16 -25.22 33.75
CA SER A 14 17.90 -25.60 32.34
C SER A 14 16.46 -25.44 31.91
N ILE A 15 15.52 -25.08 32.81
CA ILE A 15 14.16 -24.70 32.46
C ILE A 15 14.12 -23.17 32.26
N SER A 16 14.98 -22.67 31.38
CA SER A 16 14.77 -21.37 30.80
C SER A 16 13.64 -21.54 29.78
N PHE A 17 12.42 -21.28 30.19
CA PHE A 17 11.35 -21.03 29.26
C PHE A 17 11.77 -19.81 28.44
N ALA A 18 12.18 -20.04 27.19
CA ALA A 18 12.05 -19.02 26.20
C ALA A 18 10.54 -18.72 26.13
N GLN A 19 10.08 -17.72 26.88
CA GLN A 19 8.78 -17.14 26.66
C GLN A 19 8.83 -16.50 25.27
N THR A 20 8.51 -17.30 24.27
CA THR A 20 8.09 -16.76 22.99
C THR A 20 6.84 -15.95 23.34
N ASP A 21 6.90 -14.66 23.15
CA ASP A 21 5.72 -13.80 23.32
C ASP A 21 4.69 -14.22 22.26
N THR A 22 3.87 -15.22 22.64
CA THR A 22 2.84 -15.78 21.77
C THR A 22 1.86 -14.70 21.31
N SER A 23 1.74 -13.60 22.09
CA SER A 23 0.84 -12.50 21.77
C SER A 23 1.30 -11.73 20.53
N GLU A 24 2.59 -11.55 20.31
CA GLU A 24 3.12 -10.91 19.11
C GLU A 24 2.97 -11.82 17.87
N PHE A 25 3.23 -13.11 18.05
CA PHE A 25 3.03 -14.10 16.98
C PHE A 25 1.55 -14.22 16.59
N GLU A 26 0.64 -14.29 17.56
CA GLU A 26 -0.81 -14.33 17.31
C GLU A 26 -1.30 -13.08 16.57
N LYS A 27 -0.84 -11.89 16.95
CA LYS A 27 -1.15 -10.64 16.24
C LYS A 27 -0.64 -10.66 14.80
N MET A 28 0.56 -11.19 14.57
CA MET A 28 1.12 -11.33 13.23
C MET A 28 0.29 -12.28 12.37
N VAL A 29 -0.06 -13.45 12.90
CA VAL A 29 -0.91 -14.44 12.20
C VAL A 29 -2.29 -13.86 11.90
N GLU A 30 -2.92 -13.18 12.86
CA GLU A 30 -4.23 -12.55 12.65
C GLU A 30 -4.16 -11.47 11.55
N ALA A 31 -3.09 -10.66 11.54
CA ALA A 31 -2.89 -9.63 10.54
C ALA A 31 -2.66 -10.23 9.14
N GLU A 32 -1.88 -11.32 9.04
CA GLU A 32 -1.69 -12.07 7.78
C GLU A 32 -3.00 -12.68 7.30
N MET A 33 -3.78 -13.29 8.18
CA MET A 33 -5.09 -13.85 7.83
C MET A 33 -6.05 -12.79 7.32
N LYS A 34 -6.10 -11.61 7.95
CA LYS A 34 -6.93 -10.47 7.48
C LYS A 34 -6.47 -9.98 6.12
N SER A 35 -5.17 -9.89 5.89
CA SER A 35 -4.58 -9.50 4.61
C SER A 35 -4.92 -10.52 3.52
N ALA A 36 -4.76 -11.82 3.79
CA ALA A 36 -5.10 -12.90 2.85
C ALA A 36 -6.60 -12.93 2.52
N ALA A 37 -7.47 -12.78 3.53
CA ALA A 37 -8.92 -12.73 3.33
C ALA A 37 -9.35 -11.53 2.48
N LYS A 38 -8.71 -10.38 2.64
CA LYS A 38 -8.96 -9.20 1.80
C LYS A 38 -8.52 -9.44 0.35
N THR A 39 -7.38 -10.10 0.15
CA THR A 39 -6.85 -10.43 -1.19
C THR A 39 -7.77 -11.41 -1.93
N GLN A 40 -8.38 -12.36 -1.23
CA GLN A 40 -9.32 -13.33 -1.82
C GLN A 40 -10.65 -12.71 -2.26
N ASN A 41 -11.03 -11.56 -1.69
CA ASN A 41 -12.27 -10.84 -2.00
C ASN A 41 -12.05 -9.65 -2.96
N LEU A 42 -10.92 -9.58 -3.65
CA LEU A 42 -10.67 -8.54 -4.64
C LEU A 42 -11.64 -8.69 -5.81
N THR A 43 -12.62 -7.81 -5.86
CA THR A 43 -13.46 -7.63 -7.03
C THR A 43 -12.74 -6.67 -7.97
N VAL A 44 -12.48 -7.13 -9.19
CA VAL A 44 -11.85 -6.27 -10.20
C VAL A 44 -12.82 -5.15 -10.55
N ASN A 45 -12.36 -3.91 -10.46
CA ASN A 45 -13.14 -2.75 -10.86
C ASN A 45 -13.35 -2.79 -12.40
N PRO A 46 -14.60 -2.89 -12.90
CA PRO A 46 -14.86 -2.99 -14.33
C PRO A 46 -14.39 -1.75 -15.12
N ASN A 47 -14.26 -0.59 -14.44
CA ASN A 47 -13.81 0.65 -15.06
C ASN A 47 -12.30 0.69 -15.33
N THR A 48 -11.53 -0.31 -14.83
CA THR A 48 -10.07 -0.40 -15.03
C THR A 48 -9.67 -1.41 -16.12
N GLN A 49 -10.61 -1.94 -16.90
CA GLN A 49 -10.35 -3.02 -17.86
C GLN A 49 -10.13 -2.57 -19.31
N ASN A 50 -10.17 -1.28 -19.58
CA ASN A 50 -10.04 -0.73 -20.94
C ASN A 50 -8.61 -0.32 -21.32
N TYR A 51 -7.64 -0.67 -20.48
CA TYR A 51 -6.22 -0.41 -20.69
C TYR A 51 -5.35 -1.51 -20.09
N ASP A 52 -4.11 -1.59 -20.53
CA ASP A 52 -3.06 -2.48 -19.99
C ASP A 52 -1.90 -1.63 -19.49
N ILE A 53 -1.53 -1.80 -18.22
CA ILE A 53 -0.41 -1.09 -17.60
C ILE A 53 0.90 -1.76 -18.04
N THR A 54 1.79 -0.97 -18.62
CA THR A 54 3.11 -1.44 -19.06
C THR A 54 4.24 -0.99 -18.15
N TYR A 55 4.04 0.09 -17.39
CA TYR A 55 5.07 0.63 -16.51
C TYR A 55 4.49 1.50 -15.39
N HIS A 56 5.08 1.37 -14.19
CA HIS A 56 4.90 2.29 -13.08
C HIS A 56 6.25 2.77 -12.54
N GLU A 57 6.39 4.07 -12.34
CA GLU A 57 7.43 4.66 -11.50
C GLU A 57 6.77 5.28 -10.27
N LEU A 58 7.25 4.89 -9.09
CA LEU A 58 6.71 5.33 -7.81
C LEU A 58 7.79 6.13 -7.07
N ARG A 59 7.49 7.39 -6.75
CA ARG A 59 8.35 8.23 -5.90
C ARG A 59 7.56 8.62 -4.67
N PHE A 60 8.09 8.30 -3.50
CA PHE A 60 7.47 8.60 -2.21
C PHE A 60 8.32 9.55 -1.40
N ASN A 61 7.67 10.43 -0.67
CA ASN A 61 8.23 11.18 0.45
C ASN A 61 7.55 10.66 1.72
N VAL A 62 8.34 10.07 2.61
CA VAL A 62 7.90 9.43 3.85
C VAL A 62 8.70 9.99 4.99
N ASP A 63 8.02 10.44 6.05
CA ASP A 63 8.61 10.82 7.32
C ASP A 63 8.10 9.86 8.39
N PRO A 64 8.95 9.04 9.03
CA PRO A 64 8.49 8.08 10.04
C PRO A 64 7.82 8.74 11.26
N ALA A 65 8.06 10.03 11.52
CA ALA A 65 7.40 10.77 12.59
C ALA A 65 5.93 11.12 12.27
N ASN A 66 5.52 11.03 11.00
CA ASN A 66 4.23 11.48 10.52
C ASN A 66 3.48 10.35 9.82
N TYR A 67 2.26 10.07 10.27
CA TYR A 67 1.36 9.15 9.57
C TYR A 67 0.76 9.82 8.33
N TYR A 68 1.64 10.16 7.39
CA TYR A 68 1.31 10.90 6.18
C TYR A 68 2.35 10.65 5.10
N ILE A 69 1.91 10.44 3.87
CA ILE A 69 2.81 10.28 2.73
C ILE A 69 2.43 11.26 1.63
N SER A 70 3.41 11.64 0.82
CA SER A 70 3.17 12.25 -0.47
C SER A 70 3.92 11.49 -1.55
N GLY A 71 3.40 11.49 -2.76
CA GLY A 71 4.01 10.73 -3.83
C GLY A 71 3.68 11.26 -5.20
N VAL A 72 4.51 10.82 -6.14
CA VAL A 72 4.29 10.98 -7.57
C VAL A 72 4.34 9.61 -8.22
N VAL A 73 3.27 9.26 -8.93
CA VAL A 73 3.19 8.04 -9.73
C VAL A 73 3.23 8.41 -11.20
N THR A 74 4.21 7.87 -11.92
CA THR A 74 4.22 7.91 -13.38
C THR A 74 3.72 6.58 -13.91
N THR A 75 2.60 6.59 -14.60
CA THR A 75 1.95 5.39 -15.13
C THR A 75 1.95 5.43 -16.65
N THR A 76 2.50 4.40 -17.28
CA THR A 76 2.39 4.18 -18.72
C THR A 76 1.46 3.00 -18.97
N PHE A 77 0.48 3.19 -19.85
CA PHE A 77 -0.49 2.17 -20.22
C PHE A 77 -0.76 2.18 -21.73
N THR A 78 -1.23 1.06 -22.24
CA THR A 78 -1.72 0.92 -23.62
C THR A 78 -3.24 0.84 -23.60
N ALA A 79 -3.90 1.68 -24.40
CA ALA A 79 -5.35 1.67 -24.52
C ALA A 79 -5.84 0.41 -25.24
N LEU A 80 -6.75 -0.36 -24.64
CA LEU A 80 -7.37 -1.55 -25.24
C LEU A 80 -8.64 -1.21 -26.04
N ALA A 81 -9.18 -0.01 -25.84
CA ALA A 81 -10.30 0.56 -26.60
C ALA A 81 -10.08 2.05 -26.79
N ASN A 82 -10.82 2.67 -27.73
CA ASN A 82 -10.84 4.14 -27.82
C ASN A 82 -11.41 4.71 -26.52
N MET A 83 -10.68 5.64 -25.88
CA MET A 83 -11.06 6.17 -24.59
C MET A 83 -10.88 7.68 -24.47
N ASN A 84 -11.84 8.35 -23.84
CA ASN A 84 -11.74 9.77 -23.46
C ASN A 84 -11.36 9.92 -21.97
N THR A 85 -11.46 8.83 -21.20
CA THR A 85 -11.15 8.78 -19.77
C THR A 85 -10.38 7.52 -19.45
N VAL A 86 -9.53 7.60 -18.42
CA VAL A 86 -8.95 6.43 -17.76
C VAL A 86 -9.30 6.50 -16.28
N THR A 87 -9.62 5.35 -15.70
CA THR A 87 -9.95 5.22 -14.28
C THR A 87 -8.89 4.37 -13.58
N PHE A 88 -8.36 4.89 -12.47
CA PHE A 88 -7.49 4.15 -11.57
C PHE A 88 -8.16 3.99 -10.20
N ASP A 89 -7.91 2.89 -9.52
CA ASP A 89 -8.30 2.78 -8.12
C ASP A 89 -7.45 3.74 -7.27
N MET A 90 -8.11 4.50 -6.40
CA MET A 90 -7.48 5.50 -5.54
C MET A 90 -8.20 5.54 -4.20
N SER A 91 -7.44 5.31 -3.14
CA SER A 91 -7.99 5.41 -1.77
C SER A 91 -8.58 6.80 -1.52
N ASP A 92 -9.71 6.85 -0.84
CA ASP A 92 -10.39 8.08 -0.40
C ASP A 92 -9.64 8.82 0.73
N SER A 93 -8.69 8.15 1.40
CA SER A 93 -7.78 8.78 2.35
C SER A 93 -6.68 9.61 1.67
N MET A 94 -6.43 9.40 0.37
CA MET A 94 -5.45 10.12 -0.42
C MET A 94 -6.11 11.21 -1.25
N THR A 95 -5.48 12.37 -1.31
CA THR A 95 -5.92 13.49 -2.15
C THR A 95 -5.00 13.64 -3.35
N VAL A 96 -5.53 13.53 -4.56
CA VAL A 96 -4.81 13.84 -5.79
C VAL A 96 -4.71 15.36 -5.93
N THR A 97 -3.51 15.87 -6.10
CA THR A 97 -3.23 17.30 -6.20
C THR A 97 -3.01 17.75 -7.63
N SER A 98 -2.52 16.87 -8.50
CA SER A 98 -2.36 17.15 -9.93
C SER A 98 -2.30 15.88 -10.76
N VAL A 99 -2.76 15.99 -12.00
CA VAL A 99 -2.56 14.99 -13.05
C VAL A 99 -2.05 15.69 -14.29
N THR A 100 -0.99 15.15 -14.88
CA THR A 100 -0.41 15.72 -16.11
C THR A 100 -0.11 14.64 -17.15
N LYS A 101 -0.13 15.04 -18.43
CA LYS A 101 0.35 14.28 -19.58
C LYS A 101 1.25 15.20 -20.42
N ASN A 102 2.49 14.81 -20.68
CA ASN A 102 3.47 15.65 -21.40
C ASN A 102 3.56 17.07 -20.82
N SER A 103 3.59 17.17 -19.48
CA SER A 103 3.62 18.44 -18.72
C SER A 103 2.37 19.33 -18.87
N GLN A 104 1.32 18.85 -19.55
CA GLN A 104 0.03 19.54 -19.62
C GLN A 104 -0.92 19.01 -18.56
N SER A 105 -1.56 19.91 -17.82
CA SER A 105 -2.54 19.52 -16.81
C SER A 105 -3.77 18.88 -17.44
N LEU A 106 -4.24 17.79 -16.82
CA LEU A 106 -5.49 17.12 -17.17
C LEU A 106 -6.53 17.39 -16.09
N THR A 107 -7.79 17.42 -16.47
CA THR A 107 -8.89 17.44 -15.52
C THR A 107 -9.14 16.03 -14.98
N PHE A 108 -9.48 15.94 -13.70
CA PHE A 108 -9.75 14.68 -13.06
C PHE A 108 -10.81 14.83 -11.96
N THR A 109 -11.36 13.71 -11.53
CA THR A 109 -12.30 13.62 -10.41
C THR A 109 -11.94 12.41 -9.55
N GLN A 110 -11.83 12.62 -8.24
CA GLN A 110 -11.88 11.52 -7.27
C GLN A 110 -13.33 11.33 -6.85
N ASN A 111 -13.84 10.11 -6.94
CA ASN A 111 -15.22 9.80 -6.60
C ASN A 111 -15.32 8.94 -5.33
N THR A 112 -16.54 8.76 -4.84
CA THR A 112 -16.85 7.98 -3.63
C THR A 112 -16.67 6.47 -3.80
N ASN A 113 -16.46 6.00 -5.03
CA ASN A 113 -16.16 4.58 -5.32
C ASN A 113 -14.67 4.26 -5.18
N LYS A 114 -13.88 5.18 -4.61
CA LYS A 114 -12.41 5.07 -4.53
C LYS A 114 -11.76 5.00 -5.91
N GLU A 115 -12.20 5.84 -6.82
CA GLU A 115 -11.69 5.93 -8.18
C GLU A 115 -11.15 7.33 -8.47
N LEU A 116 -10.03 7.38 -9.18
CA LEU A 116 -9.51 8.55 -9.86
C LEU A 116 -9.85 8.45 -11.35
N VAL A 117 -10.76 9.29 -11.82
CA VAL A 117 -11.16 9.39 -13.22
C VAL A 117 -10.43 10.58 -13.85
N ILE A 118 -9.61 10.31 -14.85
CA ILE A 118 -8.80 11.32 -15.58
C ILE A 118 -9.41 11.51 -16.97
N ASN A 119 -9.64 12.77 -17.35
CA ASN A 119 -10.24 13.11 -18.66
C ASN A 119 -9.15 13.55 -19.64
N PHE A 120 -9.20 13.02 -20.86
CA PHE A 120 -8.34 13.43 -21.96
C PHE A 120 -9.07 14.41 -22.87
N PRO A 121 -8.46 15.56 -23.21
CA PRO A 121 -9.06 16.53 -24.12
C PRO A 121 -9.20 16.00 -25.56
N THR A 122 -8.41 14.98 -25.90
CA THR A 122 -8.47 14.24 -27.17
C THR A 122 -8.47 12.76 -26.85
N ALA A 123 -9.36 12.01 -27.51
CA ALA A 123 -9.46 10.57 -27.32
C ALA A 123 -8.13 9.86 -27.58
N ILE A 124 -7.81 8.90 -26.72
CA ILE A 124 -6.70 7.97 -26.91
C ILE A 124 -7.22 6.81 -27.75
N ALA A 125 -6.60 6.60 -28.91
CA ALA A 125 -6.99 5.50 -29.81
C ALA A 125 -6.52 4.15 -29.27
N THR A 126 -7.26 3.09 -29.58
CA THR A 126 -6.86 1.70 -29.30
C THR A 126 -5.43 1.42 -29.74
N GLY A 127 -4.64 0.74 -28.92
CA GLY A 127 -3.24 0.41 -29.18
C GLY A 127 -2.25 1.55 -28.91
N THR A 128 -2.73 2.74 -28.55
CA THR A 128 -1.85 3.88 -28.25
C THR A 128 -1.29 3.75 -26.83
N SER A 129 0.04 3.84 -26.69
CA SER A 129 0.71 3.96 -25.41
C SER A 129 0.64 5.41 -24.91
N THR A 130 0.29 5.58 -23.65
CA THR A 130 0.11 6.91 -23.03
C THR A 130 0.70 6.89 -21.62
N THR A 131 1.37 8.00 -21.23
CA THR A 131 1.92 8.19 -19.90
C THR A 131 1.23 9.35 -19.21
N VAL A 132 0.80 9.12 -17.98
CA VAL A 132 0.28 10.14 -17.06
C VAL A 132 1.12 10.20 -15.81
N VAL A 133 1.23 11.40 -15.24
CA VAL A 133 1.91 11.65 -13.96
C VAL A 133 0.90 12.17 -12.98
N ILE A 134 0.78 11.48 -11.85
CA ILE A 134 -0.21 11.73 -10.79
C ILE A 134 0.52 12.10 -9.52
N SER A 135 0.25 13.29 -8.97
CA SER A 135 0.75 13.71 -7.65
C SER A 135 -0.36 13.60 -6.63
N TYR A 136 -0.06 13.03 -5.47
CA TYR A 136 -1.02 12.82 -4.41
C TYR A 136 -0.38 12.95 -3.03
N ALA A 137 -1.20 13.14 -2.01
CA ALA A 137 -0.78 13.14 -0.62
C ALA A 137 -1.94 12.74 0.30
N GLY A 138 -1.63 12.18 1.47
CA GLY A 138 -2.63 11.84 2.47
C GLY A 138 -2.13 10.82 3.49
N PRO A 139 -2.96 10.53 4.51
CA PRO A 139 -2.68 9.44 5.42
C PRO A 139 -2.93 8.10 4.70
N PRO A 140 -1.95 7.17 4.70
CA PRO A 140 -2.15 5.85 4.11
C PRO A 140 -3.21 5.04 4.89
N GLU A 141 -3.94 4.17 4.20
CA GLU A 141 -4.86 3.27 4.89
C GLU A 141 -4.08 2.26 5.76
N SER A 142 -4.53 2.06 6.99
CA SER A 142 -4.02 1.02 7.88
C SER A 142 -4.97 -0.18 7.88
N ASN A 143 -4.61 -1.21 7.15
CA ASN A 143 -5.46 -2.39 6.92
C ASN A 143 -4.87 -3.70 7.48
N GLY A 144 -4.00 -3.61 8.50
CA GLY A 144 -3.33 -4.76 9.11
C GLY A 144 -1.89 -4.95 8.63
N PHE A 145 -1.41 -6.19 8.66
CA PHE A 145 -0.04 -6.52 8.27
C PHE A 145 0.26 -6.11 6.82
N GLY A 146 1.43 -5.51 6.59
CA GLY A 146 1.83 -4.97 5.29
C GLY A 146 1.30 -3.57 5.00
N SER A 147 0.50 -2.99 5.90
CA SER A 147 0.08 -1.60 5.83
C SER A 147 1.19 -0.67 6.31
N PHE A 148 1.05 0.62 5.98
CA PHE A 148 1.91 1.64 6.54
C PHE A 148 1.65 1.77 8.06
N THR A 149 2.70 1.71 8.86
CA THR A 149 2.62 1.89 10.31
C THR A 149 3.72 2.85 10.76
N THR A 150 3.45 3.59 11.81
CA THR A 150 4.46 4.40 12.51
C THR A 150 4.69 3.80 13.90
N THR A 151 5.93 3.67 14.29
CA THR A 151 6.32 3.19 15.61
C THR A 151 7.55 3.95 16.11
N THR A 152 8.02 3.62 17.31
CA THR A 152 9.24 4.21 17.85
C THR A 152 10.21 3.12 18.28
N HIS A 153 11.49 3.33 18.04
CA HIS A 153 12.57 2.53 18.59
C HIS A 153 13.45 3.43 19.47
N ASN A 154 13.55 3.13 20.76
CA ASN A 154 14.26 3.96 21.76
C ASN A 154 13.86 5.45 21.74
N GLY A 155 12.56 5.73 21.54
CA GLY A 155 12.02 7.09 21.46
C GLY A 155 12.21 7.79 20.11
N THR A 156 12.86 7.16 19.13
CA THR A 156 13.01 7.68 17.78
C THR A 156 11.94 7.09 16.86
N PRO A 157 11.18 7.91 16.10
CA PRO A 157 10.24 7.42 15.10
C PRO A 157 10.92 6.57 14.01
N VAL A 158 10.29 5.45 13.63
CA VAL A 158 10.76 4.50 12.59
C VAL A 158 9.60 3.99 11.77
#